data_19994eaf64be3716cfa45b634862dca5
#
_entry.id   19994eaf64be3716cfa45b634862dca5
#
_cell.length_a   1.000
_cell.length_b   1.000
_cell.length_c   1.000
_cell.angle_alpha   90.00
_cell.angle_beta   90.00
_cell.angle_gamma   90.00
#
_symmetry.space_group_name_H-M   'P 1'
#
loop_
_entity.id
_entity.type
_entity.pdbx_description
1 polymer ?
#
loop_
_entity_poly.entity_id
_entity_poly.type
_entity_poly.pdbx_seq_one_letter_code
_entity_poly.pdbx_strand_id
1 'polypeptide(L)'
;VICAPEYNGSIPPILTNAIAWLSVQGKDFRSLFNERPIAIASFSGGGCMELLLSMRIQLTHLGALVLGRQLATNKSKKAEDESINNILKQLLKLNKYD
;
A
#
# COMPACT_ATOMS: atom_id res chain seq x y z
N VAL A 1 -6.81 -0.23 -0.46
CA VAL A 1 -5.90 -0.23 0.71
C VAL A 1 -5.16 -1.54 0.76
N ILE A 2 -3.86 -1.47 0.94
CA ILE A 2 -3.02 -2.67 1.14
C ILE A 2 -2.42 -2.59 2.55
N CYS A 3 -2.76 -3.56 3.37
CA CYS A 3 -2.22 -3.70 4.72
C CYS A 3 -1.34 -4.95 4.76
N ALA A 4 -0.12 -4.82 5.24
CA ALA A 4 0.79 -5.95 5.31
C ALA A 4 1.64 -5.91 6.58
N PRO A 5 1.97 -7.06 7.16
CA PRO A 5 2.95 -7.12 8.25
C PRO A 5 4.37 -6.98 7.68
N GLU A 6 5.27 -6.49 8.51
CA GLU A 6 6.69 -6.41 8.15
C GLU A 6 7.38 -7.74 8.51
N TYR A 7 8.04 -8.34 7.53
CA TYR A 7 8.80 -9.57 7.72
C TYR A 7 10.29 -9.27 7.49
N ASN A 8 11.06 -9.24 8.57
CA ASN A 8 12.50 -8.97 8.49
C ASN A 8 12.79 -7.67 7.72
N GLY A 9 12.04 -6.62 8.02
CA GLY A 9 12.20 -5.33 7.37
C GLY A 9 11.71 -5.27 5.92
N SER A 10 10.91 -6.23 5.49
CA SER A 10 10.51 -6.30 4.09
C SER A 10 9.05 -6.72 3.90
N ILE A 11 8.64 -6.73 2.64
CA ILE A 11 7.29 -7.14 2.23
C ILE A 11 7.16 -8.66 2.41
N PRO A 12 6.03 -9.14 2.98
CA PRO A 12 5.82 -10.58 3.09
C PRO A 12 5.87 -11.26 1.72
N PRO A 13 6.49 -12.43 1.61
CA PRO A 13 6.59 -13.13 0.32
C PRO A 13 5.25 -13.39 -0.36
N ILE A 14 4.20 -13.66 0.41
CA ILE A 14 2.87 -13.88 -0.15
C ILE A 14 2.35 -12.65 -0.89
N LEU A 15 2.61 -11.46 -0.36
CA LEU A 15 2.19 -10.22 -1.01
C LEU A 15 3.03 -9.93 -2.26
N THR A 16 4.35 -10.10 -2.18
CA THR A 16 5.23 -9.94 -3.32
C THR A 16 4.84 -10.89 -4.45
N ASN A 17 4.53 -12.14 -4.10
CA ASN A 17 4.09 -13.14 -5.06
C ASN A 17 2.75 -12.74 -5.71
N ALA A 18 1.80 -12.28 -4.91
CA ALA A 18 0.50 -11.84 -5.42
C ALA A 18 0.65 -10.66 -6.40
N ILE A 19 1.48 -9.68 -6.06
CA ILE A 19 1.74 -8.53 -6.93
C ILE A 19 2.40 -8.99 -8.24
N ALA A 20 3.35 -9.94 -8.16
CA ALA A 20 4.01 -10.47 -9.34
C ALA A 20 2.99 -11.13 -10.30
N TRP A 21 2.09 -11.94 -9.76
CA TRP A 21 1.05 -12.56 -10.58
C TRP A 21 0.08 -11.54 -11.16
N LEU A 22 -0.30 -10.53 -10.38
CA LEU A 22 -1.19 -9.47 -10.85
C LEU A 22 -0.54 -8.62 -11.95
N SER A 23 0.76 -8.42 -11.89
CA SER A 23 1.47 -7.60 -12.88
C SER A 23 1.53 -8.23 -14.26
N VAL A 24 1.30 -9.54 -14.38
CA VAL A 24 1.27 -10.23 -15.69
C VAL A 24 -0.15 -10.34 -16.26
N GLN A 25 -1.13 -9.76 -15.58
CA GLN A 25 -2.49 -9.70 -16.09
C GLN A 25 -2.66 -8.44 -16.93
N GLY A 26 -3.29 -8.55 -18.08
CA GLY A 26 -3.51 -7.42 -18.96
C GLY A 26 -2.46 -7.30 -20.05
N LYS A 27 -2.38 -6.13 -20.70
CA LYS A 27 -1.54 -5.93 -21.88
C LYS A 27 -0.07 -5.72 -21.57
N ASP A 28 0.23 -5.14 -20.41
CA ASP A 28 1.59 -4.93 -19.96
C ASP A 28 1.65 -5.00 -18.43
N PHE A 29 2.85 -4.88 -17.88
CA PHE A 29 3.05 -5.08 -16.45
C PHE A 29 2.43 -3.99 -15.58
N ARG A 30 2.00 -2.88 -16.16
CA ARG A 30 1.34 -1.79 -15.42
C ARG A 30 -0.18 -1.76 -15.57
N SER A 31 -0.73 -2.59 -16.44
CA SER A 31 -2.17 -2.50 -16.79
C SER A 31 -3.09 -2.49 -15.58
N LEU A 32 -2.81 -3.30 -14.58
CA LEU A 32 -3.69 -3.44 -13.42
C LEU A 32 -3.52 -2.31 -12.41
N PHE A 33 -2.31 -1.82 -12.23
CA PHE A 33 -1.99 -0.85 -11.18
C PHE A 33 -1.90 0.59 -11.67
N ASN A 34 -1.75 0.78 -12.98
CA ASN A 34 -1.49 2.12 -13.51
C ASN A 34 -2.61 3.11 -13.15
N GLU A 35 -2.21 4.24 -12.60
CA GLU A 35 -3.11 5.32 -12.17
C GLU A 35 -4.10 4.93 -11.07
N ARG A 36 -3.93 3.78 -10.45
CA ARG A 36 -4.83 3.32 -9.39
C ARG A 36 -4.42 3.94 -8.05
N PRO A 37 -5.32 4.67 -7.39
CA PRO A 37 -5.03 5.21 -6.05
C PRO A 37 -4.93 4.08 -5.03
N ILE A 38 -3.84 4.06 -4.27
CA ILE A 38 -3.60 3.02 -3.26
C ILE A 38 -3.09 3.67 -1.98
N ALA A 39 -3.69 3.28 -0.86
CA ALA A 39 -3.17 3.60 0.46
C ALA A 39 -2.47 2.38 1.04
N ILE A 40 -1.40 2.59 1.77
CA ILE A 40 -0.62 1.51 2.38
C ILE A 40 -0.59 1.64 3.89
N ALA A 41 -0.58 0.49 4.56
CA ALA A 41 -0.61 0.41 6.01
C ALA A 41 0.16 -0.81 6.49
N SER A 42 0.68 -0.75 7.71
CA SER A 42 1.35 -1.87 8.33
C SER A 42 1.21 -1.84 9.85
N PHE A 43 1.32 -3.00 10.45
CA PHE A 43 1.46 -3.19 11.89
C PHE A 43 2.74 -4.00 12.11
N SER A 44 3.70 -3.46 12.87
CA SER A 44 4.98 -4.12 13.09
C SER A 44 5.61 -3.67 14.39
N GLY A 45 6.35 -4.55 15.03
CA GLY A 45 7.15 -4.20 16.20
C GLY A 45 8.32 -3.30 15.87
N GLY A 46 8.75 -3.24 14.62
CA GLY A 46 9.92 -2.49 14.16
C GLY A 46 9.64 -1.12 13.56
N GLY A 47 8.42 -0.62 13.61
CA GLY A 47 8.08 0.73 13.15
C GLY A 47 7.62 0.83 11.72
N CYS A 48 7.62 -0.23 10.96
CA CYS A 48 7.02 -0.34 9.61
C CYS A 48 7.71 0.42 8.48
N MET A 49 8.67 1.27 8.75
CA MET A 49 9.20 2.18 7.72
C MET A 49 9.83 1.46 6.53
N GLU A 50 10.59 0.41 6.78
CA GLU A 50 11.27 -0.34 5.70
C GLU A 50 10.26 -1.03 4.80
N LEU A 51 9.26 -1.65 5.39
CA LEU A 51 8.16 -2.27 4.64
C LEU A 51 7.40 -1.24 3.82
N LEU A 52 6.96 -0.16 4.44
CA LEU A 52 6.16 0.86 3.76
C LEU A 52 6.94 1.51 2.63
N LEU A 53 8.23 1.76 2.82
CA LEU A 53 9.08 2.30 1.76
C LEU A 53 9.19 1.32 0.60
N SER A 54 9.40 0.04 0.88
CA SER A 54 9.48 -1.00 -0.15
C SER A 54 8.18 -1.13 -0.94
N MET A 55 7.04 -1.12 -0.26
CA MET A 55 5.73 -1.16 -0.90
C MET A 55 5.51 0.07 -1.79
N ARG A 56 5.88 1.24 -1.30
CA ARG A 56 5.74 2.49 -2.05
C ARG A 56 6.56 2.46 -3.33
N ILE A 57 7.80 1.99 -3.24
CA ILE A 57 8.69 1.88 -4.40
C ILE A 57 8.09 0.92 -5.43
N GLN A 58 7.67 -0.26 -5.01
CA GLN A 58 7.15 -1.27 -5.92
C GLN A 58 5.85 -0.83 -6.59
N LEU A 59 4.91 -0.32 -5.81
CA LEU A 59 3.61 0.12 -6.35
C LEU A 59 3.77 1.32 -7.28
N THR A 60 4.65 2.25 -6.93
CA THR A 60 4.93 3.40 -7.79
C THR A 60 5.58 2.96 -9.10
N HIS A 61 6.48 1.98 -9.05
CA HIS A 61 7.07 1.41 -10.26
C HIS A 61 6.00 0.83 -11.19
N LEU A 62 4.95 0.25 -10.61
CA LEU A 62 3.83 -0.29 -11.38
C LEU A 62 2.81 0.76 -11.82
N GLY A 63 3.07 2.02 -11.54
CA GLY A 63 2.26 3.14 -11.99
C GLY A 63 1.14 3.54 -11.04
N ALA A 64 1.05 2.95 -9.86
CA ALA A 64 0.02 3.31 -8.89
C ALA A 64 0.22 4.71 -8.34
N LEU A 65 -0.89 5.35 -7.97
CA LEU A 65 -0.89 6.63 -7.26
C LEU A 65 -0.94 6.31 -5.77
N VAL A 66 0.22 6.17 -5.16
CA VAL A 66 0.32 5.81 -3.74
C VAL A 66 0.13 7.07 -2.91
N LEU A 67 -0.87 7.07 -2.01
CA LEU A 67 -1.12 8.21 -1.15
C LEU A 67 0.09 8.53 -0.28
N GLY A 68 0.37 9.82 -0.11
CA GLY A 68 1.45 10.24 0.77
C GLY A 68 1.21 9.88 2.22
N ARG A 69 -0.06 9.92 2.66
CA ARG A 69 -0.41 9.53 4.02
C ARG A 69 -0.50 8.01 4.11
N GLN A 70 0.22 7.45 5.08
CA GLN A 70 0.25 6.02 5.32
C GLN A 70 0.04 5.71 6.81
N LEU A 71 -0.32 4.47 7.14
CA LEU A 71 -0.49 4.04 8.53
C LEU A 71 0.65 3.12 8.94
N ALA A 72 1.45 3.60 9.89
CA ALA A 72 2.49 2.82 10.53
C ALA A 72 2.06 2.61 11.99
N THR A 73 1.74 1.38 12.36
CA THR A 73 1.19 1.06 13.68
C THR A 73 1.97 -0.04 14.37
N ASN A 74 1.87 -0.08 15.71
CA ASN A 74 2.47 -1.12 16.53
C ASN A 74 1.65 -1.28 17.82
N LYS A 75 2.13 -2.10 18.76
CA LYS A 75 1.42 -2.34 20.03
C LYS A 75 1.21 -1.07 20.84
N SER A 76 2.15 -0.12 20.75
CA SER A 76 2.09 1.13 21.51
C SER A 76 1.39 2.24 20.75
N LYS A 77 1.34 2.15 19.43
CA LYS A 77 0.76 3.18 18.56
C LYS A 77 -0.31 2.55 17.68
N LYS A 78 -1.55 2.69 18.10
CA LYS A 78 -2.68 2.18 17.32
C LYS A 78 -3.08 3.17 16.23
N ALA A 79 -3.73 2.66 15.20
CA ALA A 79 -4.30 3.51 14.16
C ALA A 79 -5.41 4.39 14.77
N GLU A 80 -5.37 5.68 14.48
CA GLU A 80 -6.40 6.60 14.93
C GLU A 80 -7.52 6.68 13.90
N ASP A 81 -8.77 6.73 14.39
CA ASP A 81 -9.94 6.80 13.52
C ASP A 81 -9.87 8.01 12.58
N GLU A 82 -9.39 9.14 13.06
CA GLU A 82 -9.25 10.34 12.23
C GLU A 82 -8.28 10.10 11.06
N SER A 83 -7.16 9.43 11.31
CA SER A 83 -6.18 9.11 10.26
C SER A 83 -6.77 8.14 9.24
N ILE A 84 -7.48 7.13 9.69
CA ILE A 84 -8.16 6.17 8.81
C ILE A 84 -9.20 6.90 7.95
N ASN A 85 -10.03 7.73 8.57
CA ASN A 85 -11.06 8.46 7.83
C ASN A 85 -10.47 9.40 6.80
N ASN A 86 -9.37 10.09 7.11
CA ASN A 86 -8.70 10.97 6.16
C ASN A 86 -8.18 10.22 4.95
N ILE A 87 -7.58 9.05 5.17
CA ILE A 87 -7.08 8.21 4.09
C ILE A 87 -8.23 7.73 3.21
N LEU A 88 -9.31 7.25 3.82
CA LEU A 88 -10.48 6.78 3.07
C LEU A 88 -11.12 7.90 2.26
N LYS A 89 -11.23 9.10 2.83
CA LYS A 89 -11.75 10.25 2.09
C LYS A 89 -10.88 10.61 0.90
N GLN A 90 -9.56 10.56 1.05
CA GLN A 90 -8.64 10.80 -0.06
C GLN A 90 -8.79 9.76 -1.16
N LEU A 91 -8.92 8.49 -0.79
CA LEU A 91 -9.13 7.42 -1.77
C LEU A 91 -10.43 7.62 -2.53
N LEU A 92 -11.52 7.93 -1.83
CA LEU A 92 -12.81 8.17 -2.48
C LEU A 92 -12.76 9.35 -3.44
N LYS A 93 -12.03 10.40 -3.05
CA LYS A 93 -11.88 11.59 -3.87
C LYS A 93 -11.08 11.32 -5.14
N LEU A 94 -10.06 10.48 -5.06
CA LEU A 94 -9.22 10.12 -6.20
C LEU A 94 -9.84 9.03 -7.07
N ASN A 95 -10.69 8.19 -6.51
CA ASN A 95 -11.40 7.16 -7.25
C ASN A 95 -12.71 7.70 -7.81
N LYS A 96 -12.60 8.68 -8.68
CA LYS A 96 -13.78 9.20 -9.38
C LYS A 96 -14.03 8.32 -10.59
N TYR A 97 -14.88 7.35 -10.42
CA TYR A 97 -15.31 6.54 -11.54
C TYR A 97 -16.70 6.95 -11.96
N ASP A 98 -16.80 7.05 -13.18
CA ASP A 98 -18.07 7.25 -13.85
C ASP A 98 -18.81 5.94 -13.99
#